data_b53c9dcffb148a9723970410195d8a10
#
_entry.id   b53c9dcffb148a9723970410195d8a10
#
_cell.length_a   1.000
_cell.length_b   1.000
_cell.length_c   1.000
_cell.angle_alpha   90.00
_cell.angle_beta   90.00
_cell.angle_gamma   90.00
#
_symmetry.space_group_name_H-M   'P 1'
#
loop_
_entity.id
_entity.type
_entity.pdbx_description
1 polymer ?
#
loop_
_entity_poly.entity_id
_entity_poly.type
_entity_poly.pdbx_seq_one_letter_code
_entity_poly.pdbx_strand_id
1 'polypeptide(L)'
;MSEPVIVLDKLTKSYGKRRGIDGVTFSVNAGEIFGFIGPNGAGKSTTIRTLMGLLNPTGGHASIFGLDCSQYAAEIARNVGYLPSENCYYNDLKVKDMLQYTADLYGMDCHSRMAELAERLNLDLSR
;
A
#
# COMPACT_ATOMS: atom_id res chain seq x y z
N MET A 1 16.46 -0.42 19.69
CA MET A 1 15.08 0.06 19.46
C MET A 1 14.84 0.22 17.98
N SER A 2 13.78 -0.38 17.48
CA SER A 2 13.40 -0.20 16.09
C SER A 2 12.70 1.16 15.93
N GLU A 3 13.05 1.87 14.86
CA GLU A 3 12.40 3.13 14.55
C GLU A 3 11.04 2.86 13.87
N PRO A 4 10.02 3.70 14.11
CA PRO A 4 8.75 3.55 13.42
C PRO A 4 8.91 3.87 11.93
N VAL A 5 8.43 2.96 11.10
CA VAL A 5 8.43 3.15 9.64
C VAL A 5 7.11 3.74 9.16
N ILE A 6 6.02 3.49 9.88
CA ILE A 6 4.70 4.05 9.59
C ILE A 6 4.22 4.75 10.84
N VAL A 7 3.81 6.02 10.71
CA VAL A 7 3.29 6.81 11.82
C VAL A 7 2.03 7.52 11.36
N LEU A 8 0.94 7.34 12.12
CA LEU A 8 -0.30 8.09 11.92
C LEU A 8 -0.50 8.96 13.16
N ASP A 9 -0.77 10.23 12.95
CA ASP A 9 -1.03 11.19 14.01
C ASP A 9 -2.38 11.87 13.76
N LYS A 10 -3.40 11.40 14.45
CA LYS A 10 -4.78 11.89 14.36
C LYS A 10 -5.29 11.94 12.92
N LEU A 11 -4.91 10.95 12.13
CA LEU A 11 -5.27 10.90 10.71
C LEU A 11 -6.77 10.86 10.54
N THR A 12 -7.30 11.78 9.76
CA THR A 12 -8.73 11.95 9.56
C THR A 12 -9.03 12.10 8.07
N LYS A 13 -10.03 11.38 7.60
CA LYS A 13 -10.56 11.54 6.26
C LYS A 13 -12.08 11.57 6.33
N SER A 14 -12.65 12.70 5.96
CA SER A 14 -14.10 12.91 5.93
C SER A 14 -14.59 13.01 4.49
N TYR A 15 -15.71 12.38 4.21
CA TYR A 15 -16.40 12.45 2.92
C TYR A 15 -17.69 13.27 3.03
N GLY A 16 -17.65 14.34 3.78
CA GLY A 16 -18.84 15.14 4.06
C GLY A 16 -19.78 14.42 5.03
N LYS A 17 -20.93 13.96 4.53
CA LYS A 17 -21.89 13.23 5.38
C LYS A 17 -21.48 11.81 5.69
N ARG A 18 -20.55 11.24 4.91
CA ARG A 18 -20.04 9.89 5.14
C ARG A 18 -18.82 9.92 6.04
N ARG A 19 -18.81 9.02 7.00
CA ARG A 19 -17.66 8.83 7.87
C ARG A 19 -16.58 8.04 7.15
N GLY A 20 -15.37 8.58 7.08
CA GLY A 20 -14.20 7.84 6.67
C GLY A 20 -13.46 7.33 7.90
N ILE A 21 -12.41 8.05 8.29
CA ILE A 21 -11.65 7.78 9.51
C ILE A 21 -11.56 9.06 10.33
N ASP A 22 -11.48 8.93 11.66
CA ASP A 22 -11.48 10.07 12.57
C ASP A 22 -10.41 9.88 13.63
N GLY A 23 -9.36 10.68 13.54
CA GLY A 23 -8.33 10.75 14.57
C GLY A 23 -7.55 9.46 14.80
N VAL A 24 -7.24 8.70 13.74
CA VAL A 24 -6.51 7.44 13.88
C VAL A 24 -5.05 7.72 14.22
N THR A 25 -4.57 7.14 15.30
CA THR A 25 -3.21 7.30 15.79
C THR A 25 -2.60 5.94 16.11
N PHE A 26 -1.55 5.56 15.40
CA PHE A 26 -0.71 4.42 15.74
C PHE A 26 0.61 4.49 14.96
N SER A 27 1.52 3.60 15.31
CA SER A 27 2.78 3.47 14.58
C SER A 27 3.15 2.01 14.38
N VAL A 28 3.93 1.74 13.33
CA VAL A 28 4.45 0.41 13.02
C VAL A 28 5.96 0.52 12.92
N ASN A 29 6.67 -0.35 13.64
CA ASN A 29 8.14 -0.35 13.68
C ASN A 29 8.72 -1.20 12.56
N ALA A 30 9.98 -0.95 12.24
CA ALA A 30 10.71 -1.73 11.25
C ALA A 30 10.75 -3.21 11.66
N GLY A 31 10.55 -4.12 10.69
CA GLY A 31 10.56 -5.55 10.93
C GLY A 31 9.33 -6.11 11.60
N GLU A 32 8.31 -5.28 11.83
CA GLU A 32 7.08 -5.68 12.51
C GLU A 32 6.02 -6.13 11.50
N ILE A 33 5.29 -7.17 11.84
CA ILE A 33 4.09 -7.57 11.09
C ILE A 33 2.90 -7.03 11.86
N PHE A 34 2.18 -6.11 11.25
CA PHE A 34 1.08 -5.39 11.87
C PHE A 34 -0.25 -5.80 11.25
N GLY A 35 -1.18 -6.30 12.06
CA GLY A 35 -2.52 -6.64 11.63
C GLY A 35 -3.48 -5.46 11.86
N PHE A 36 -4.20 -5.08 10.80
CA PHE A 36 -5.19 -4.02 10.86
C PHE A 36 -6.56 -4.64 10.58
N ILE A 37 -7.24 -5.03 11.64
CA ILE A 37 -8.46 -5.84 11.59
C ILE A 37 -9.68 -5.00 11.95
N GLY A 38 -10.77 -5.23 11.26
CA GLY A 38 -12.06 -4.60 11.53
C GLY A 38 -13.09 -5.02 10.51
N PRO A 39 -14.39 -4.84 10.79
CA PRO A 39 -15.42 -5.13 9.81
C PRO A 39 -15.35 -4.20 8.61
N ASN A 40 -15.97 -4.60 7.51
CA ASN A 40 -16.09 -3.75 6.34
C ASN A 40 -16.81 -2.45 6.73
N GLY A 41 -16.27 -1.32 6.28
CA GLY A 41 -16.78 -0.01 6.66
C GLY A 41 -16.14 0.58 7.90
N ALA A 42 -15.20 -0.12 8.54
CA ALA A 42 -14.48 0.39 9.72
C ALA A 42 -13.34 1.37 9.37
N GLY A 43 -13.14 1.67 8.10
CA GLY A 43 -12.13 2.63 7.67
C GLY A 43 -10.78 2.03 7.32
N LYS A 44 -10.64 0.71 7.27
CA LYS A 44 -9.37 0.05 6.93
C LYS A 44 -8.85 0.47 5.55
N SER A 45 -9.71 0.35 4.55
CA SER A 45 -9.34 0.70 3.18
C SER A 45 -9.05 2.19 3.04
N THR A 46 -9.84 3.02 3.70
CA THR A 46 -9.64 4.47 3.69
C THR A 46 -8.29 4.84 4.31
N THR A 47 -7.93 4.21 5.44
CA THR A 47 -6.65 4.43 6.09
C THR A 47 -5.49 4.05 5.18
N ILE A 48 -5.54 2.86 4.59
CA ILE A 48 -4.48 2.38 3.71
C ILE A 48 -4.34 3.25 2.47
N ARG A 49 -5.46 3.63 1.85
CA ARG A 49 -5.45 4.51 0.67
C ARG A 49 -4.87 5.88 0.99
N THR A 50 -5.17 6.42 2.17
CA THR A 50 -4.60 7.69 2.62
C THR A 50 -3.09 7.57 2.83
N LEU A 51 -2.63 6.46 3.43
CA LEU A 51 -1.21 6.20 3.60
C LEU A 51 -0.46 6.09 2.26
N MET A 52 -1.11 5.54 1.24
CA MET A 52 -0.51 5.40 -0.09
C MET A 52 -0.61 6.66 -0.95
N GLY A 53 -1.16 7.73 -0.41
CA GLY A 53 -1.30 8.99 -1.14
C GLY A 53 -2.41 9.00 -2.17
N LEU A 54 -3.27 8.01 -2.18
CA LEU A 54 -4.40 7.93 -3.12
C LEU A 54 -5.56 8.81 -2.67
N LEU A 55 -5.62 9.13 -1.39
CA LEU A 55 -6.60 10.04 -0.82
C LEU A 55 -5.85 11.09 0.00
N ASN A 56 -6.33 12.32 -0.05
CA ASN A 56 -5.78 13.39 0.78
C ASN A 56 -6.51 13.43 2.13
N PRO A 57 -5.78 13.46 3.25
CA PRO A 57 -6.43 13.56 4.56
C PRO A 57 -7.12 14.92 4.72
N THR A 58 -8.21 14.95 5.48
CA THR A 58 -8.89 16.17 5.84
C THR A 58 -8.39 16.72 7.17
N GLY A 59 -7.68 15.92 7.95
CA GLY A 59 -7.08 16.33 9.20
C GLY A 59 -5.99 15.37 9.63
N GLY A 60 -5.12 15.81 10.54
CA GLY A 60 -3.99 15.01 10.98
C GLY A 60 -2.97 14.79 9.88
N HIS A 61 -2.05 13.89 10.12
CA HIS A 61 -1.04 13.52 9.12
C HIS A 61 -0.51 12.12 9.35
N ALA A 62 0.17 11.60 8.35
CA ALA A 62 0.80 10.30 8.41
C ALA A 62 2.11 10.33 7.64
N SER A 63 3.03 9.47 8.01
CA SER A 63 4.32 9.35 7.33
C SER A 63 4.69 7.89 7.16
N ILE A 64 5.45 7.61 6.10
CA ILE A 64 6.09 6.31 5.85
C ILE A 64 7.55 6.60 5.56
N PHE A 65 8.45 5.89 6.24
CA PHE A 65 9.91 6.10 6.16
C PHE A 65 10.31 7.56 6.43
N GLY A 66 9.58 8.24 7.33
CA GLY A 66 9.86 9.64 7.65
C GLY A 66 9.34 10.65 6.62
N LEU A 67 8.67 10.19 5.57
CA LEU A 67 8.15 11.05 4.50
C LEU A 67 6.63 11.22 4.66
N ASP A 68 6.17 12.46 4.57
CA ASP A 68 4.74 12.77 4.66
C ASP A 68 3.98 12.13 3.50
N CYS A 69 2.89 11.42 3.82
CA CYS A 69 2.12 10.68 2.83
C CYS A 69 1.46 11.56 1.78
N SER A 70 1.13 12.80 2.12
CA SER A 70 0.49 13.73 1.18
C SER A 70 1.48 14.40 0.25
N GLN A 71 2.68 14.71 0.75
CA GLN A 71 3.69 15.47 0.00
C GLN A 71 4.61 14.59 -0.82
N TYR A 72 4.92 13.39 -0.32
CA TYR A 72 5.95 12.53 -0.89
C TYR A 72 5.38 11.18 -1.36
N ALA A 73 4.13 11.17 -1.82
CA ALA A 73 3.44 9.95 -2.23
C ALA A 73 4.22 9.15 -3.28
N ALA A 74 4.77 9.83 -4.27
CA ALA A 74 5.52 9.18 -5.35
C ALA A 74 6.81 8.52 -4.84
N GLU A 75 7.54 9.19 -3.95
CA GLU A 75 8.75 8.63 -3.36
C GLU A 75 8.45 7.45 -2.44
N ILE A 76 7.39 7.55 -1.67
CA ILE A 76 6.92 6.46 -0.81
C ILE A 76 6.55 5.25 -1.66
N ALA A 77 5.82 5.45 -2.74
CA ALA A 77 5.36 4.37 -3.61
C ALA A 77 6.51 3.54 -4.20
N ARG A 78 7.67 4.15 -4.41
CA ARG A 78 8.85 3.45 -4.93
C ARG A 78 9.37 2.38 -3.96
N ASN A 79 9.09 2.53 -2.67
CA ASN A 79 9.61 1.66 -1.62
C ASN A 79 8.52 0.85 -0.93
N VAL A 80 7.30 0.88 -1.44
CA VAL A 80 6.15 0.21 -0.82
C VAL A 80 5.43 -0.66 -1.83
N GLY A 81 5.14 -1.90 -1.45
CA GLY A 81 4.24 -2.76 -2.20
C GLY A 81 2.82 -2.58 -1.70
N TYR A 82 1.87 -2.50 -2.60
CA TYR A 82 0.46 -2.33 -2.25
C TYR A 82 -0.39 -3.31 -3.05
N LEU A 83 -1.17 -4.11 -2.33
CA LEU A 83 -2.11 -5.04 -2.94
C LEU A 83 -3.51 -4.75 -2.42
N PRO A 84 -4.32 -3.99 -3.17
CA PRO A 84 -5.69 -3.71 -2.76
C PRO A 84 -6.57 -4.96 -2.88
N SER A 85 -7.68 -4.97 -2.12
CA SER A 85 -8.64 -6.07 -2.19
C SER A 85 -9.38 -6.12 -3.54
N GLU A 86 -9.49 -4.97 -4.19
CA GLU A 86 -10.11 -4.86 -5.52
C GLU A 86 -9.03 -4.59 -6.54
N ASN A 87 -8.52 -5.66 -7.16
CA ASN A 87 -7.52 -5.55 -8.22
C ASN A 87 -8.18 -5.68 -9.58
N CYS A 88 -7.82 -4.78 -10.49
CA CYS A 88 -8.22 -4.86 -11.89
C CYS A 88 -7.02 -5.30 -12.72
N TYR A 89 -7.05 -6.54 -13.18
CA TYR A 89 -6.02 -7.09 -14.06
C TYR A 89 -6.61 -7.31 -15.45
N TYR A 90 -5.74 -7.24 -16.44
CA TYR A 90 -6.14 -7.56 -17.81
C TYR A 90 -6.22 -9.08 -17.97
N ASN A 91 -7.43 -9.58 -18.23
CA ASN A 91 -7.69 -11.02 -18.29
C ASN A 91 -7.00 -11.73 -19.45
N ASP A 92 -6.63 -11.01 -20.48
CA ASP A 92 -5.98 -11.53 -21.67
C ASP A 92 -4.45 -11.58 -21.59
N LEU A 93 -3.87 -11.10 -20.48
CA LEU A 93 -2.42 -11.14 -20.27
C LEU A 93 -2.02 -12.38 -19.50
N LYS A 94 -0.86 -12.93 -19.84
CA LYS A 94 -0.24 -13.99 -19.06
C LYS A 94 0.30 -13.41 -17.75
N VAL A 95 0.44 -14.26 -16.73
CA VAL A 95 0.94 -13.84 -15.42
C VAL A 95 2.30 -13.13 -15.55
N LYS A 96 3.23 -13.69 -16.33
CA LYS A 96 4.54 -13.06 -16.53
C LYS A 96 4.44 -11.67 -17.12
N ASP A 97 3.47 -11.43 -18.01
CA ASP A 97 3.29 -10.14 -18.67
C ASP A 97 2.73 -9.10 -17.70
N MET A 98 1.82 -9.52 -16.83
CA MET A 98 1.30 -8.65 -15.76
C MET A 98 2.39 -8.24 -14.79
N LEU A 99 3.24 -9.18 -14.39
CA LEU A 99 4.35 -8.91 -13.46
C LEU A 99 5.37 -7.98 -14.12
N GLN A 100 5.69 -8.23 -15.40
CA GLN A 100 6.62 -7.39 -16.14
C GLN A 100 6.07 -5.98 -16.33
N TYR A 101 4.78 -5.84 -16.61
CA TYR A 101 4.11 -4.55 -16.71
C TYR A 101 4.25 -3.75 -15.41
N THR A 102 4.03 -4.40 -14.28
CA THR A 102 4.18 -3.77 -12.97
C THR A 102 5.62 -3.34 -12.72
N ALA A 103 6.59 -4.21 -13.03
CA ALA A 103 8.01 -3.90 -12.89
C ALA A 103 8.41 -2.71 -13.76
N ASP A 104 7.89 -2.64 -14.99
CA ASP A 104 8.16 -1.54 -15.91
C ASP A 104 7.64 -0.21 -15.39
N LEU A 105 6.46 -0.23 -14.76
CA LEU A 105 5.88 0.98 -14.14
C LEU A 105 6.76 1.52 -13.01
N TYR A 106 7.45 0.65 -12.27
CA TYR A 106 8.38 1.05 -11.22
C TYR A 106 9.79 1.32 -11.75
N GLY A 107 10.04 1.05 -13.04
CA GLY A 107 11.36 1.24 -13.64
C GLY A 107 12.41 0.29 -13.09
N MET A 108 12.02 -0.90 -12.66
CA MET A 108 12.91 -1.87 -12.02
C MET A 108 13.04 -3.13 -12.85
N ASP A 109 14.24 -3.72 -12.83
CA ASP A 109 14.45 -5.04 -13.40
C ASP A 109 14.18 -6.07 -12.30
N CYS A 110 13.04 -6.76 -12.41
CA CYS A 110 12.60 -7.73 -11.42
C CYS A 110 12.64 -9.18 -11.93
N HIS A 111 13.32 -9.44 -13.05
CA HIS A 111 13.31 -10.74 -13.73
C HIS A 111 13.66 -11.90 -12.78
N SER A 112 14.80 -11.81 -12.10
CA SER A 112 15.24 -12.85 -11.17
C SER A 112 14.30 -13.01 -9.99
N ARG A 113 13.82 -11.91 -9.45
CA ARG A 113 12.91 -11.92 -8.30
C ARG A 113 11.55 -12.47 -8.67
N MET A 114 11.06 -12.15 -9.87
CA MET A 114 9.78 -12.70 -10.36
C MET A 114 9.85 -14.21 -10.48
N ALA A 115 10.93 -14.74 -11.06
CA ALA A 115 11.11 -16.19 -11.20
C ALA A 115 11.18 -16.87 -9.84
N GLU A 116 11.92 -16.31 -8.90
CA GLU A 116 12.05 -16.83 -7.54
C GLU A 116 10.70 -16.89 -6.83
N LEU A 117 9.95 -15.79 -6.88
CA LEU A 117 8.66 -15.73 -6.20
C LEU A 117 7.61 -16.61 -6.88
N ALA A 118 7.63 -16.70 -8.21
CA ALA A 118 6.73 -17.59 -8.93
C ALA A 118 6.94 -19.04 -8.53
N GLU A 119 8.19 -19.46 -8.37
CA GLU A 119 8.52 -20.79 -7.91
C GLU A 119 8.03 -21.04 -6.47
N ARG A 120 8.30 -20.09 -5.56
CA ARG A 120 7.87 -20.19 -4.16
C ARG A 120 6.36 -20.25 -4.00
N LEU A 121 5.63 -19.49 -4.81
CA LEU A 121 4.18 -19.43 -4.74
C LEU A 121 3.49 -20.42 -5.67
N ASN A 122 4.27 -21.24 -6.36
CA ASN A 122 3.76 -22.24 -7.30
C ASN A 122 2.88 -21.60 -8.39
N LEU A 123 3.35 -20.49 -8.91
CA LEU A 123 2.62 -19.67 -9.90
C LEU A 123 3.08 -19.99 -11.30
N ASP A 124 2.13 -20.27 -12.20
CA ASP A 124 2.43 -20.57 -13.60
C ASP A 124 2.53 -19.26 -14.40
N LEU A 125 3.75 -18.92 -14.83
CA LEU A 125 4.01 -17.69 -15.57
C LEU A 125 3.52 -17.73 -17.01
N SER A 126 3.17 -18.90 -17.52
CA SER A 126 2.70 -19.07 -18.91
C SER A 126 1.19 -18.88 -19.07
N ARG A 127 0.47 -18.73 -17.99
CA ARG A 127 -0.98 -18.61 -18.01
C ARG A 127 -1.47 -17.19 -18.15
#